data_2fc14cb6bb4c81381c9b8de60095d038
#
_entry.id   2fc14cb6bb4c81381c9b8de60095d038
#
_cell.length_a   1.000
_cell.length_b   1.000
_cell.length_c   1.000
_cell.angle_alpha   90.00
_cell.angle_beta   90.00
_cell.angle_gamma   90.00
#
_symmetry.space_group_name_H-M   'P 1'
#
loop_
_entity.id
_entity.type
_entity.pdbx_description
1 polymer ?
#
loop_
_entity_poly.entity_id
_entity_poly.type
_entity_poly.pdbx_seq_one_letter_code
_entity_poly.pdbx_strand_id
1 'polypeptide(L)'
;MPSLHFRQFAAIDWSGAKGRRHKGIAVAMCERGRAAPTLVAPPNGAWSREEVLTWLLHHASAPLLVGMDCSFSAPFIARGAHLPGETRTTTAKALWAHVDAHSTDLDLGAASFVDSRRGRHFYLGLADGRKRDFLHWRQCELTAGVPTKPTTVFDAIGAAQVAKASFAAMRLLHHLHPRLPIWPFDPLPEKGALLVEIYTAIAARHAGIAPGRSKIRDAETLDQALAALGSAPHLPLTAYDDHATDAVLSAAWLRANVDRRDLWQPTGLSDRIRQSEGWTFGVA
;
A
#
# COMPACT_ATOMS: atom_id res chain seq x y z
N MET A 1 -21.58 10.38 11.10
CA MET A 1 -20.38 11.11 10.61
C MET A 1 -20.80 11.92 9.39
N PRO A 2 -20.26 13.13 9.18
CA PRO A 2 -20.45 13.85 7.92
C PRO A 2 -19.98 12.99 6.75
N SER A 3 -20.49 13.21 5.54
CA SER A 3 -19.99 12.53 4.35
C SER A 3 -18.51 12.92 4.18
N LEU A 4 -17.67 11.94 3.89
CA LEU A 4 -16.26 12.21 3.65
C LEU A 4 -16.09 13.16 2.47
N HIS A 5 -15.22 14.16 2.63
CA HIS A 5 -15.08 15.27 1.71
C HIS A 5 -14.35 14.93 0.38
N PHE A 6 -13.85 13.68 0.25
CA PHE A 6 -13.04 13.29 -0.91
C PHE A 6 -13.83 13.38 -2.23
N ARG A 7 -13.22 14.00 -3.23
CA ARG A 7 -13.73 14.17 -4.60
C ARG A 7 -12.87 13.45 -5.63
N GLN A 8 -11.62 13.16 -5.27
CA GLN A 8 -10.65 12.50 -6.11
C GLN A 8 -10.15 11.24 -5.40
N PHE A 9 -9.78 10.24 -6.18
CA PHE A 9 -9.32 8.93 -5.72
C PHE A 9 -8.12 8.52 -6.54
N ALA A 10 -7.03 8.19 -5.87
CA ALA A 10 -5.84 7.67 -6.54
C ALA A 10 -5.41 6.35 -5.91
N ALA A 11 -4.76 5.51 -6.70
CA ALA A 11 -4.09 4.33 -6.20
C ALA A 11 -2.68 4.25 -6.76
N ILE A 12 -1.75 3.82 -5.91
CA ILE A 12 -0.34 3.66 -6.21
C ILE A 12 -0.01 2.19 -6.06
N ASP A 13 0.28 1.52 -7.18
CA ASP A 13 1.01 0.25 -7.14
C ASP A 13 2.47 0.56 -6.85
N TRP A 14 3.07 -0.13 -5.86
CA TRP A 14 4.32 0.26 -5.24
C TRP A 14 5.42 -0.78 -5.43
N SER A 15 6.69 -0.35 -5.57
CA SER A 15 7.81 -1.21 -5.85
C SER A 15 8.96 -1.08 -4.85
N GLY A 16 9.50 -2.23 -4.42
CA GLY A 16 10.73 -2.33 -3.64
C GLY A 16 11.99 -2.56 -4.47
N ALA A 17 11.92 -2.47 -5.79
CA ALA A 17 13.06 -2.72 -6.67
C ALA A 17 14.23 -1.75 -6.41
N LYS A 18 15.47 -2.20 -6.63
CA LYS A 18 16.67 -1.35 -6.55
C LYS A 18 16.69 -0.36 -7.73
N GLY A 19 17.37 0.77 -7.52
CA GLY A 19 17.54 1.82 -8.53
C GLY A 19 16.72 3.06 -8.25
N ARG A 20 16.77 4.01 -9.18
CA ARG A 20 16.10 5.33 -9.04
C ARG A 20 14.82 5.45 -9.86
N ARG A 21 14.59 4.58 -10.82
CA ARG A 21 13.43 4.58 -11.72
C ARG A 21 12.77 3.21 -11.71
N HIS A 22 11.49 3.17 -11.49
CA HIS A 22 10.77 1.93 -11.23
C HIS A 22 9.60 1.76 -12.19
N LYS A 23 9.74 0.85 -13.15
CA LYS A 23 8.64 0.44 -14.02
C LYS A 23 7.50 -0.22 -13.22
N GLY A 24 7.82 -0.75 -12.04
CA GLY A 24 6.87 -1.36 -11.11
C GLY A 24 6.18 -0.35 -10.17
N ILE A 25 6.23 0.96 -10.47
CA ILE A 25 5.38 1.96 -9.80
C ILE A 25 4.41 2.52 -10.84
N ALA A 26 3.12 2.40 -10.56
CA ALA A 26 2.06 2.99 -11.35
C ALA A 26 1.13 3.81 -10.45
N VAL A 27 0.68 4.95 -10.95
CA VAL A 27 -0.29 5.81 -10.27
C VAL A 27 -1.49 5.96 -11.19
N ALA A 28 -2.69 5.70 -10.69
CA ALA A 28 -3.94 5.96 -11.40
C ALA A 28 -4.83 6.86 -10.56
N MET A 29 -5.62 7.70 -11.21
CA MET A 29 -6.51 8.64 -10.54
C MET A 29 -7.86 8.74 -11.25
N CYS A 30 -8.93 8.95 -10.48
CA CYS A 30 -10.26 9.30 -10.98
C CYS A 30 -10.95 10.32 -10.06
N GLU A 31 -11.98 10.95 -10.59
CA GLU A 31 -12.88 11.78 -9.81
C GLU A 31 -14.08 10.99 -9.29
N ARG A 32 -14.83 11.59 -8.35
CA ARG A 32 -16.12 11.07 -7.90
C ARG A 32 -17.07 11.00 -9.10
N GLY A 33 -17.79 9.91 -9.27
CA GLY A 33 -18.66 9.65 -10.40
C GLY A 33 -18.36 8.30 -11.05
N ARG A 34 -18.54 8.19 -12.37
CA ARG A 34 -18.42 6.91 -13.09
C ARG A 34 -17.25 6.86 -14.09
N ALA A 35 -16.59 7.97 -14.36
CA ALA A 35 -15.44 7.97 -15.28
C ALA A 35 -14.38 6.98 -14.79
N ALA A 36 -13.83 6.18 -15.68
CA ALA A 36 -12.77 5.25 -15.34
C ALA A 36 -11.51 5.99 -14.86
N PRO A 37 -10.73 5.40 -13.96
CA PRO A 37 -9.43 5.95 -13.61
C PRO A 37 -8.48 5.98 -14.81
N THR A 38 -7.63 6.99 -14.84
CA THR A 38 -6.58 7.15 -15.85
C THR A 38 -5.21 7.07 -15.18
N LEU A 39 -4.22 6.55 -15.88
CA LEU A 39 -2.85 6.54 -15.41
C LEU A 39 -2.29 7.96 -15.39
N VAL A 40 -1.61 8.30 -14.30
CA VAL A 40 -0.86 9.55 -14.17
C VAL A 40 0.52 9.33 -14.78
N ALA A 41 0.86 10.13 -15.79
CA ALA A 41 2.15 10.02 -16.46
C ALA A 41 3.30 10.37 -15.49
N PRO A 42 4.33 9.51 -15.37
CA PRO A 42 5.51 9.85 -14.59
C PRO A 42 6.29 10.99 -15.26
N PRO A 43 6.90 11.92 -14.49
CA PRO A 43 7.60 13.08 -15.06
C PRO A 43 8.74 12.71 -16.01
N ASN A 44 9.38 11.57 -15.81
CA ASN A 44 10.60 11.15 -16.53
C ASN A 44 10.54 9.70 -17.04
N GLY A 45 9.46 9.31 -17.66
CA GLY A 45 9.26 7.99 -18.29
C GLY A 45 8.96 6.84 -17.34
N ALA A 46 9.46 6.88 -16.09
CA ALA A 46 9.11 5.96 -15.02
C ALA A 46 9.22 6.70 -13.68
N TRP A 47 8.36 6.35 -12.73
CA TRP A 47 8.36 6.96 -11.40
C TRP A 47 9.65 6.67 -10.62
N SER A 48 10.16 7.66 -9.90
CA SER A 48 10.97 7.46 -8.70
C SER A 48 10.11 7.59 -7.45
N ARG A 49 10.57 7.05 -6.31
CA ARG A 49 9.85 7.18 -5.03
C ARG A 49 9.84 8.63 -4.53
N GLU A 50 10.92 9.36 -4.79
CA GLU A 50 11.01 10.80 -4.49
C GLU A 50 10.01 11.61 -5.34
N GLU A 51 9.76 11.23 -6.61
CA GLU A 51 8.74 11.85 -7.44
C GLU A 51 7.32 11.53 -6.94
N VAL A 52 7.07 10.30 -6.46
CA VAL A 52 5.80 9.95 -5.81
C VAL A 52 5.61 10.77 -4.54
N LEU A 53 6.64 10.91 -3.70
CA LEU A 53 6.59 11.78 -2.52
C LEU A 53 6.25 13.22 -2.90
N THR A 54 6.91 13.77 -3.91
CA THR A 54 6.66 15.12 -4.42
C THR A 54 5.22 15.27 -4.92
N TRP A 55 4.73 14.27 -5.67
CA TRP A 55 3.37 14.24 -6.19
C TRP A 55 2.33 14.21 -5.04
N LEU A 56 2.54 13.37 -4.02
CA LEU A 56 1.68 13.32 -2.83
C LEU A 56 1.64 14.65 -2.09
N LEU A 57 2.79 15.29 -1.89
CA LEU A 57 2.89 16.59 -1.23
C LEU A 57 2.21 17.71 -2.03
N HIS A 58 2.31 17.68 -3.35
CA HIS A 58 1.63 18.61 -4.23
C HIS A 58 0.10 18.52 -4.09
N HIS A 59 -0.41 17.32 -3.86
CA HIS A 59 -1.85 17.07 -3.70
C HIS A 59 -2.34 17.10 -2.24
N ALA A 60 -1.48 17.43 -1.26
CA ALA A 60 -1.84 17.35 0.17
C ALA A 60 -3.07 18.21 0.56
N SER A 61 -3.33 19.33 -0.12
CA SER A 61 -4.50 20.18 0.11
C SER A 61 -5.73 19.79 -0.73
N ALA A 62 -5.58 18.90 -1.71
CA ALA A 62 -6.68 18.45 -2.57
C ALA A 62 -7.64 17.49 -1.81
N PRO A 63 -8.94 17.45 -2.11
CA PRO A 63 -9.88 16.52 -1.51
C PRO A 63 -9.68 15.11 -2.07
N LEU A 64 -8.48 14.54 -1.87
CA LEU A 64 -7.97 13.32 -2.50
C LEU A 64 -7.79 12.19 -1.48
N LEU A 65 -8.39 11.03 -1.76
CA LEU A 65 -8.07 9.78 -1.08
C LEU A 65 -7.06 9.00 -1.92
N VAL A 66 -5.92 8.67 -1.32
CA VAL A 66 -4.85 7.88 -1.98
C VAL A 66 -4.72 6.54 -1.30
N GLY A 67 -4.77 5.44 -2.07
CA GLY A 67 -4.38 4.11 -1.63
C GLY A 67 -2.98 3.76 -2.12
N MET A 68 -2.16 3.14 -1.28
CA MET A 68 -0.85 2.63 -1.69
C MET A 68 -0.73 1.14 -1.34
N ASP A 69 -0.38 0.33 -2.34
CA ASP A 69 -0.30 -1.14 -2.21
C ASP A 69 1.03 -1.58 -1.61
N CYS A 70 1.12 -1.45 -0.30
CA CYS A 70 2.22 -1.96 0.52
C CYS A 70 1.86 -1.86 2.00
N SER A 71 2.51 -2.65 2.84
CA SER A 71 2.28 -2.57 4.28
C SER A 71 2.93 -1.32 4.87
N PHE A 72 2.16 -0.54 5.65
CA PHE A 72 2.64 0.69 6.29
C PHE A 72 3.35 0.44 7.63
N SER A 73 3.28 -0.77 8.15
CA SER A 73 3.97 -1.16 9.38
C SER A 73 4.27 -2.66 9.37
N ALA A 74 4.89 -3.12 10.45
CA ALA A 74 5.26 -4.53 10.66
C ALA A 74 4.48 -5.12 11.85
N PRO A 75 4.34 -6.45 11.94
CA PRO A 75 3.76 -7.14 13.09
C PRO A 75 4.38 -6.71 14.42
N PHE A 76 3.53 -6.34 15.37
CA PHE A 76 3.92 -5.85 16.69
C PHE A 76 3.20 -6.60 17.83
N ILE A 77 1.88 -6.78 17.72
CA ILE A 77 1.04 -7.27 18.82
C ILE A 77 1.48 -8.67 19.28
N ALA A 78 1.68 -9.58 18.34
CA ALA A 78 2.08 -10.96 18.64
C ALA A 78 3.57 -11.09 19.07
N ARG A 79 4.39 -10.06 18.80
CA ARG A 79 5.84 -10.12 19.00
C ARG A 79 6.35 -9.23 20.13
N GLY A 80 5.53 -8.26 20.57
CA GLY A 80 5.91 -7.25 21.56
C GLY A 80 6.89 -6.18 21.06
N ALA A 81 7.39 -6.30 19.82
CA ALA A 81 8.27 -5.34 19.15
C ALA A 81 8.20 -5.53 17.65
N HIS A 82 8.35 -4.47 16.84
CA HIS A 82 8.45 -4.58 15.39
C HIS A 82 9.68 -5.40 14.95
N LEU A 83 10.82 -5.12 15.58
CA LEU A 83 12.10 -5.81 15.34
C LEU A 83 12.69 -6.24 16.69
N PRO A 84 12.30 -7.42 17.23
CA PRO A 84 12.73 -7.88 18.56
C PRO A 84 14.24 -7.92 18.70
N GLY A 85 14.73 -7.38 19.83
CA GLY A 85 16.16 -7.31 20.15
C GLY A 85 16.97 -6.28 19.37
N GLU A 86 16.32 -5.46 18.50
CA GLU A 86 16.99 -4.37 17.77
C GLU A 86 16.45 -3.00 18.17
N THR A 87 15.16 -2.83 18.17
CA THR A 87 14.55 -1.55 18.50
C THR A 87 13.41 -1.71 19.50
N ARG A 88 13.20 -0.68 20.33
CA ARG A 88 12.07 -0.59 21.25
C ARG A 88 10.96 0.30 20.70
N THR A 89 10.90 0.51 19.36
CA THR A 89 9.81 1.27 18.75
C THR A 89 8.47 0.58 19.05
N THR A 90 7.53 1.35 19.59
CA THR A 90 6.20 0.87 19.96
C THR A 90 5.11 1.41 19.03
N THR A 91 5.45 2.36 18.16
CA THR A 91 4.55 2.95 17.18
C THR A 91 5.11 2.81 15.77
N ALA A 92 4.22 2.75 14.79
CA ALA A 92 4.60 2.70 13.36
C ALA A 92 5.43 3.92 12.96
N LYS A 93 5.08 5.12 13.43
CA LYS A 93 5.83 6.36 13.13
C LYS A 93 7.28 6.30 13.65
N ALA A 94 7.49 5.73 14.83
CA ALA A 94 8.84 5.50 15.34
C ALA A 94 9.59 4.42 14.54
N LEU A 95 8.88 3.39 14.04
CA LEU A 95 9.47 2.41 13.12
C LEU A 95 9.88 3.08 11.80
N TRP A 96 9.05 3.96 11.21
CA TRP A 96 9.39 4.69 9.98
C TRP A 96 10.68 5.50 10.14
N ALA A 97 10.79 6.27 11.22
CA ALA A 97 12.00 7.04 11.54
C ALA A 97 13.22 6.12 11.71
N HIS A 98 13.06 4.97 12.37
CA HIS A 98 14.13 3.99 12.54
C HIS A 98 14.59 3.41 11.20
N VAL A 99 13.64 3.04 10.31
CA VAL A 99 13.95 2.51 8.97
C VAL A 99 14.70 3.54 8.14
N ASP A 100 14.23 4.80 8.14
CA ASP A 100 14.87 5.87 7.37
C ASP A 100 16.29 6.13 7.88
N ALA A 101 16.50 6.27 9.18
CA ALA A 101 17.81 6.52 9.80
C ALA A 101 18.84 5.39 9.55
N HIS A 102 18.39 4.16 9.24
CA HIS A 102 19.25 2.99 9.04
C HIS A 102 19.26 2.48 7.60
N SER A 103 18.70 3.23 6.66
CA SER A 103 18.74 2.92 5.22
C SER A 103 19.71 3.85 4.51
N THR A 104 20.57 3.29 3.69
CA THR A 104 21.58 4.03 2.89
C THR A 104 21.25 4.09 1.40
N ASP A 105 20.13 3.46 1.00
CA ASP A 105 19.71 3.42 -0.40
C ASP A 105 19.27 4.80 -0.89
N LEU A 106 19.55 5.07 -2.17
CA LEU A 106 19.00 6.23 -2.88
C LEU A 106 17.49 6.07 -3.12
N ASP A 107 16.83 7.17 -3.46
CA ASP A 107 15.43 7.20 -3.88
C ASP A 107 14.50 6.48 -2.88
N LEU A 108 14.68 6.75 -1.60
CA LEU A 108 13.90 6.14 -0.50
C LEU A 108 13.86 4.61 -0.55
N GLY A 109 14.83 3.95 -1.18
CA GLY A 109 14.95 2.49 -1.18
C GLY A 109 15.27 1.95 0.23
N ALA A 110 14.97 0.68 0.49
CA ALA A 110 15.24 0.04 1.78
C ALA A 110 15.94 -1.33 1.64
N ALA A 111 16.63 -1.56 0.52
CA ALA A 111 17.35 -2.81 0.32
C ALA A 111 18.49 -2.97 1.34
N SER A 112 19.23 -1.91 1.64
CA SER A 112 20.31 -1.92 2.64
C SER A 112 19.81 -2.24 4.04
N PHE A 113 18.65 -1.70 4.42
CA PHE A 113 18.00 -2.01 5.70
C PHE A 113 17.63 -3.49 5.80
N VAL A 114 16.98 -4.02 4.77
CA VAL A 114 16.54 -5.43 4.73
C VAL A 114 17.73 -6.38 4.64
N ASP A 115 18.68 -6.11 3.75
CA ASP A 115 19.81 -6.99 3.49
C ASP A 115 20.76 -7.07 4.72
N SER A 116 20.94 -5.98 5.50
CA SER A 116 21.77 -5.97 6.71
C SER A 116 21.14 -6.71 7.91
N ARG A 117 19.85 -7.04 7.84
CA ARG A 117 19.06 -7.75 8.87
C ARG A 117 18.63 -9.14 8.44
N ARG A 118 19.24 -9.60 7.37
CA ARG A 118 19.05 -10.94 6.83
C ARG A 118 19.30 -12.01 7.91
N GLY A 119 18.46 -13.05 7.93
CA GLY A 119 18.56 -14.15 8.89
C GLY A 119 18.18 -13.81 10.33
N ARG A 120 18.08 -12.51 10.66
CA ARG A 120 17.61 -12.04 11.97
C ARG A 120 16.13 -11.65 11.93
N HIS A 121 15.74 -10.85 10.96
CA HIS A 121 14.36 -10.35 10.80
C HIS A 121 13.78 -10.71 9.44
N PHE A 122 14.59 -10.79 8.40
CA PHE A 122 14.15 -11.01 7.03
C PHE A 122 14.66 -12.34 6.48
N TYR A 123 13.75 -13.01 5.76
CA TYR A 123 14.05 -14.23 5.03
C TYR A 123 14.38 -13.90 3.56
N LEU A 124 15.62 -14.11 3.17
CA LEU A 124 16.12 -13.90 1.81
C LEU A 124 16.52 -15.21 1.11
N GLY A 125 16.49 -16.36 1.82
CA GLY A 125 16.82 -17.64 1.22
C GLY A 125 17.13 -18.74 2.25
N LEU A 126 17.40 -19.93 1.77
CA LEU A 126 17.62 -21.11 2.62
C LEU A 126 18.76 -20.94 3.64
N ALA A 127 19.77 -20.12 3.31
CA ALA A 127 20.87 -19.81 4.23
C ALA A 127 20.43 -19.07 5.50
N ASP A 128 19.24 -18.48 5.52
CA ASP A 128 18.69 -17.73 6.65
C ASP A 128 17.97 -18.65 7.66
N GLY A 129 17.84 -19.93 7.36
CA GLY A 129 17.10 -20.89 8.17
C GLY A 129 15.74 -21.25 7.58
N ARG A 130 14.79 -21.65 8.44
CA ARG A 130 13.48 -22.11 7.97
C ARG A 130 12.56 -20.93 7.74
N LYS A 131 12.00 -20.81 6.53
CA LYS A 131 11.07 -19.73 6.15
C LYS A 131 9.96 -19.49 7.18
N ARG A 132 9.41 -20.58 7.77
CA ARG A 132 8.32 -20.51 8.75
C ARG A 132 8.65 -19.66 9.98
N ASP A 133 9.94 -19.53 10.35
CA ASP A 133 10.38 -18.81 11.53
C ASP A 133 10.30 -17.28 11.30
N PHE A 134 10.11 -16.85 10.07
CA PHE A 134 9.93 -15.45 9.65
C PHE A 134 8.47 -15.11 9.27
N LEU A 135 7.55 -16.09 9.33
CA LEU A 135 6.16 -15.89 8.95
C LEU A 135 5.37 -15.25 10.09
N HIS A 136 5.42 -13.94 10.18
CA HIS A 136 4.66 -13.14 11.13
C HIS A 136 3.73 -12.18 10.39
N TRP A 137 2.50 -12.04 10.88
CA TRP A 137 1.46 -11.22 10.28
C TRP A 137 0.91 -10.21 11.28
N ARG A 138 0.44 -9.08 10.76
CA ARG A 138 -0.29 -8.08 11.53
C ARG A 138 -1.71 -8.57 11.81
N GLN A 139 -2.40 -7.95 12.78
CA GLN A 139 -3.75 -8.36 13.13
C GLN A 139 -4.74 -8.25 11.96
N CYS A 140 -4.66 -7.18 11.15
CA CYS A 140 -5.51 -7.04 9.97
C CYS A 140 -5.29 -8.17 8.93
N GLU A 141 -4.09 -8.72 8.83
CA GLU A 141 -3.74 -9.80 7.89
C GLU A 141 -4.22 -11.18 8.37
N LEU A 142 -4.58 -11.29 9.65
CA LEU A 142 -5.15 -12.49 10.28
C LEU A 142 -6.67 -12.44 10.38
N THR A 143 -7.29 -11.31 10.05
CA THR A 143 -8.75 -11.11 10.15
C THR A 143 -9.47 -11.98 9.10
N ALA A 144 -10.60 -12.54 9.49
CA ALA A 144 -11.48 -13.27 8.57
C ALA A 144 -11.97 -12.34 7.46
N GLY A 145 -12.04 -12.85 6.22
CA GLY A 145 -12.49 -12.06 5.06
C GLY A 145 -11.36 -11.45 4.22
N VAL A 146 -10.10 -11.50 4.66
CA VAL A 146 -8.98 -11.22 3.76
C VAL A 146 -8.95 -12.29 2.66
N PRO A 147 -9.09 -11.91 1.37
CA PRO A 147 -9.37 -12.87 0.30
C PRO A 147 -8.27 -13.91 0.08
N THR A 148 -7.04 -13.51 0.35
CA THR A 148 -5.85 -14.38 0.35
C THR A 148 -4.94 -13.89 1.45
N LYS A 149 -4.29 -14.83 2.17
CA LYS A 149 -3.31 -14.46 3.17
C LYS A 149 -2.15 -13.72 2.51
N PRO A 150 -1.90 -12.45 2.84
CA PRO A 150 -0.83 -11.70 2.21
C PRO A 150 0.54 -12.27 2.57
N THR A 151 1.53 -12.01 1.73
CA THR A 151 2.93 -12.31 2.05
C THR A 151 3.38 -11.39 3.18
N THR A 152 4.01 -11.95 4.21
CA THR A 152 4.50 -11.16 5.34
C THR A 152 5.56 -10.14 4.92
N VAL A 153 5.60 -8.99 5.60
CA VAL A 153 6.64 -7.95 5.40
C VAL A 153 8.06 -8.42 5.73
N PHE A 154 8.25 -9.59 6.30
CA PHE A 154 9.56 -10.18 6.57
C PHE A 154 10.05 -11.14 5.48
N ASP A 155 9.24 -11.40 4.45
CA ASP A 155 9.62 -12.19 3.29
C ASP A 155 10.21 -11.29 2.21
N ALA A 156 11.51 -11.44 1.96
CA ALA A 156 12.25 -10.68 0.96
C ALA A 156 12.57 -11.50 -0.30
N ILE A 157 11.94 -12.67 -0.48
CA ILE A 157 12.09 -13.53 -1.66
C ILE A 157 10.96 -13.27 -2.66
N GLY A 158 11.28 -13.56 -3.92
CA GLY A 158 10.33 -13.54 -5.03
C GLY A 158 10.25 -12.20 -5.75
N ALA A 159 9.45 -12.17 -6.81
CA ALA A 159 9.30 -10.98 -7.66
C ALA A 159 8.67 -9.79 -6.93
N ALA A 160 7.75 -10.06 -6.02
CA ALA A 160 7.05 -9.01 -5.28
C ALA A 160 7.93 -8.29 -4.25
N GLN A 161 9.00 -8.90 -3.76
CA GLN A 161 9.95 -8.33 -2.77
C GLN A 161 9.24 -7.52 -1.66
N VAL A 162 8.17 -8.09 -1.06
CA VAL A 162 7.25 -7.40 -0.14
C VAL A 162 7.99 -6.67 0.98
N ALA A 163 9.04 -7.29 1.55
CA ALA A 163 9.85 -6.65 2.56
C ALA A 163 10.44 -5.33 2.05
N LYS A 164 11.15 -5.35 0.92
CA LYS A 164 11.82 -4.16 0.38
C LYS A 164 10.81 -3.09 -0.05
N ALA A 165 9.67 -3.49 -0.60
CA ALA A 165 8.60 -2.56 -0.97
C ALA A 165 8.00 -1.86 0.27
N SER A 166 7.60 -2.62 1.29
CA SER A 166 6.99 -2.08 2.50
C SER A 166 7.96 -1.20 3.29
N PHE A 167 9.23 -1.61 3.44
CA PHE A 167 10.22 -0.80 4.16
C PHE A 167 10.64 0.45 3.37
N ALA A 168 10.65 0.42 2.03
CA ALA A 168 10.80 1.63 1.21
C ALA A 168 9.60 2.57 1.37
N ALA A 169 8.38 2.03 1.44
CA ALA A 169 7.19 2.82 1.74
C ALA A 169 7.28 3.48 3.12
N MET A 170 7.76 2.78 4.15
CA MET A 170 7.93 3.36 5.50
C MET A 170 8.87 4.58 5.49
N ARG A 171 9.90 4.60 4.65
CA ARG A 171 10.74 5.78 4.46
C ARG A 171 9.95 6.93 3.82
N LEU A 172 9.16 6.65 2.78
CA LEU A 172 8.29 7.65 2.16
C LEU A 172 7.30 8.21 3.19
N LEU A 173 6.65 7.34 4.00
CA LEU A 173 5.71 7.74 5.05
C LEU A 173 6.37 8.63 6.10
N HIS A 174 7.63 8.36 6.47
CA HIS A 174 8.39 9.20 7.39
C HIS A 174 8.56 10.62 6.84
N HIS A 175 8.93 10.77 5.58
CA HIS A 175 9.11 12.08 4.92
C HIS A 175 7.78 12.78 4.59
N LEU A 176 6.70 12.02 4.42
CA LEU A 176 5.38 12.55 4.14
C LEU A 176 4.72 13.15 5.39
N HIS A 177 4.83 12.45 6.53
CA HIS A 177 4.26 12.88 7.81
C HIS A 177 5.03 14.06 8.43
N PRO A 178 4.37 15.10 9.03
CA PRO A 178 2.94 15.24 9.24
C PRO A 178 2.21 16.03 8.14
N ARG A 179 2.82 16.28 6.97
CA ARG A 179 2.28 17.15 5.91
C ARG A 179 1.04 16.57 5.21
N LEU A 180 0.89 15.25 5.23
CA LEU A 180 -0.28 14.55 4.74
C LEU A 180 -0.67 13.47 5.75
N PRO A 181 -1.93 13.45 6.24
CA PRO A 181 -2.41 12.44 7.18
C PRO A 181 -2.36 11.02 6.59
N ILE A 182 -2.07 10.04 7.44
CA ILE A 182 -1.94 8.62 7.07
C ILE A 182 -2.86 7.80 7.97
N TRP A 183 -3.93 7.27 7.41
CA TRP A 183 -4.85 6.39 8.16
C TRP A 183 -4.25 4.99 8.34
N PRO A 184 -4.45 4.35 9.48
CA PRO A 184 -5.23 4.76 10.64
C PRO A 184 -4.40 5.49 11.73
N PHE A 185 -3.13 5.81 11.47
CA PHE A 185 -2.20 6.42 12.44
C PHE A 185 -2.53 7.87 12.78
N ASP A 186 -3.22 8.55 11.87
CA ASP A 186 -3.72 9.90 12.04
C ASP A 186 -5.26 9.92 11.98
N PRO A 187 -5.92 10.89 12.61
CA PRO A 187 -7.35 11.06 12.48
C PRO A 187 -7.76 11.40 11.05
N LEU A 188 -9.00 11.10 10.70
CA LEU A 188 -9.58 11.50 9.41
C LEU A 188 -9.60 13.02 9.31
N PRO A 189 -9.02 13.62 8.25
CA PRO A 189 -8.99 15.06 8.08
C PRO A 189 -10.39 15.58 7.64
N GLU A 190 -10.71 16.80 8.03
CA GLU A 190 -11.92 17.49 7.57
C GLU A 190 -11.77 18.03 6.13
N LYS A 191 -10.55 18.24 5.68
CA LYS A 191 -10.17 18.74 4.35
C LYS A 191 -8.79 18.23 3.95
N GLY A 192 -8.47 18.34 2.66
CA GLY A 192 -7.17 17.91 2.12
C GLY A 192 -7.13 16.42 1.81
N ALA A 193 -5.94 15.91 1.55
CA ALA A 193 -5.73 14.53 1.17
C ALA A 193 -5.54 13.60 2.37
N LEU A 194 -5.75 12.30 2.14
CA LEU A 194 -5.50 11.22 3.09
C LEU A 194 -4.85 10.06 2.35
N LEU A 195 -3.82 9.48 2.96
CA LEU A 195 -3.21 8.24 2.48
C LEU A 195 -3.69 7.05 3.29
N VAL A 196 -4.03 5.96 2.63
CA VAL A 196 -4.42 4.68 3.23
C VAL A 196 -3.59 3.54 2.64
N GLU A 197 -3.30 2.54 3.46
CA GLU A 197 -2.78 1.27 2.99
C GLU A 197 -3.89 0.50 2.29
N ILE A 198 -3.61 -0.05 1.11
CA ILE A 198 -4.52 -0.96 0.40
C ILE A 198 -3.83 -2.28 0.09
N TYR A 199 -4.65 -3.27 -0.28
CA TYR A 199 -4.20 -4.54 -0.83
C TYR A 199 -4.98 -4.81 -2.11
N THR A 200 -4.31 -4.77 -3.27
CA THR A 200 -4.92 -4.86 -4.60
C THR A 200 -5.76 -6.12 -4.80
N ALA A 201 -5.41 -7.22 -4.12
CA ALA A 201 -6.22 -8.44 -4.15
C ALA A 201 -7.63 -8.24 -3.57
N ILE A 202 -7.86 -7.32 -2.64
CA ILE A 202 -9.20 -6.98 -2.14
C ILE A 202 -9.99 -6.29 -3.24
N ALA A 203 -9.41 -5.33 -3.94
CA ALA A 203 -10.03 -4.65 -5.06
C ALA A 203 -10.42 -5.65 -6.17
N ALA A 204 -9.51 -6.55 -6.52
CA ALA A 204 -9.76 -7.60 -7.50
C ALA A 204 -10.94 -8.52 -7.11
N ARG A 205 -11.04 -8.89 -5.82
CA ARG A 205 -12.18 -9.69 -5.31
C ARG A 205 -13.50 -8.95 -5.41
N HIS A 206 -13.53 -7.69 -5.01
CA HIS A 206 -14.74 -6.87 -5.10
C HIS A 206 -15.17 -6.65 -6.56
N ALA A 207 -14.22 -6.67 -7.49
CA ALA A 207 -14.48 -6.63 -8.92
C ALA A 207 -14.88 -7.99 -9.53
N GLY A 208 -15.05 -9.05 -8.73
CA GLY A 208 -15.46 -10.37 -9.18
C GLY A 208 -14.34 -11.24 -9.77
N ILE A 209 -13.08 -10.82 -9.68
CA ILE A 209 -11.95 -11.59 -10.21
C ILE A 209 -11.65 -12.78 -9.28
N ALA A 210 -11.61 -13.99 -9.83
CA ALA A 210 -11.42 -15.23 -9.08
C ALA A 210 -10.00 -15.36 -8.45
N PRO A 211 -9.83 -16.09 -7.31
CA PRO A 211 -8.52 -16.38 -6.74
C PRO A 211 -7.58 -17.03 -7.76
N GLY A 212 -6.31 -16.58 -7.77
CA GLY A 212 -5.30 -17.09 -8.71
C GLY A 212 -5.43 -16.57 -10.15
N ARG A 213 -6.45 -15.76 -10.46
CA ARG A 213 -6.63 -15.07 -11.75
C ARG A 213 -6.59 -13.55 -11.63
N SER A 214 -5.90 -13.02 -10.63
CA SER A 214 -5.86 -11.58 -10.33
C SER A 214 -5.15 -10.74 -11.40
N LYS A 215 -4.49 -11.36 -12.37
CA LYS A 215 -3.75 -10.65 -13.41
C LYS A 215 -4.63 -10.32 -14.60
N ILE A 216 -4.87 -9.04 -14.80
CA ILE A 216 -5.62 -8.50 -15.95
C ILE A 216 -4.63 -8.23 -17.07
N ARG A 217 -4.88 -8.79 -18.27
CA ARG A 217 -3.97 -8.73 -19.42
C ARG A 217 -4.59 -8.14 -20.69
N ASP A 218 -5.85 -7.77 -20.64
CA ASP A 218 -6.60 -7.26 -21.77
C ASP A 218 -7.66 -6.24 -21.34
N ALA A 219 -8.14 -5.47 -22.32
CA ALA A 219 -9.11 -4.41 -22.13
C ALA A 219 -10.47 -4.91 -21.64
N GLU A 220 -10.93 -6.03 -22.19
CA GLU A 220 -12.26 -6.57 -21.89
C GLU A 220 -12.36 -6.99 -20.43
N THR A 221 -11.36 -7.73 -19.94
CA THR A 221 -11.28 -8.15 -18.53
C THR A 221 -11.21 -6.94 -17.59
N LEU A 222 -10.44 -5.88 -17.95
CA LEU A 222 -10.36 -4.66 -17.15
C LEU A 222 -11.71 -3.93 -17.13
N ASP A 223 -12.38 -3.79 -18.26
CA ASP A 223 -13.68 -3.13 -18.35
C ASP A 223 -14.76 -3.87 -17.57
N GLN A 224 -14.78 -5.22 -17.63
CA GLN A 224 -15.69 -6.03 -16.82
C GLN A 224 -15.45 -5.79 -15.31
N ALA A 225 -14.19 -5.77 -14.86
CA ALA A 225 -13.83 -5.51 -13.49
C ALA A 225 -14.21 -4.09 -13.05
N LEU A 226 -13.97 -3.08 -13.91
CA LEU A 226 -14.36 -1.70 -13.67
C LEU A 226 -15.88 -1.53 -13.59
N ALA A 227 -16.63 -2.19 -14.48
CA ALA A 227 -18.10 -2.17 -14.46
C ALA A 227 -18.66 -2.73 -13.15
N ALA A 228 -18.09 -3.81 -12.62
CA ALA A 228 -18.46 -4.37 -11.32
C ALA A 228 -18.24 -3.37 -10.15
N LEU A 229 -17.30 -2.42 -10.30
CA LEU A 229 -17.05 -1.33 -9.35
C LEU A 229 -17.81 -0.04 -9.69
N GLY A 230 -18.76 -0.08 -10.62
CA GLY A 230 -19.58 1.07 -11.03
C GLY A 230 -18.86 2.09 -11.90
N SER A 231 -17.72 1.74 -12.49
CA SER A 231 -16.98 2.56 -13.44
C SER A 231 -17.49 2.40 -14.87
N ALA A 232 -17.36 3.45 -15.67
CA ALA A 232 -17.43 3.35 -17.12
C ALA A 232 -16.18 2.61 -17.68
N PRO A 233 -16.22 2.17 -18.95
CA PRO A 233 -15.05 1.62 -19.61
C PRO A 233 -13.85 2.58 -19.59
N HIS A 234 -12.64 2.04 -19.50
CA HIS A 234 -11.40 2.83 -19.47
C HIS A 234 -10.97 3.25 -20.89
N LEU A 235 -10.14 4.30 -20.96
CA LEU A 235 -9.40 4.59 -22.17
C LEU A 235 -8.31 3.53 -22.38
N PRO A 236 -8.05 3.08 -23.63
CA PRO A 236 -7.05 2.04 -23.90
C PRO A 236 -5.71 2.34 -23.24
N LEU A 237 -5.15 1.36 -22.53
CA LEU A 237 -3.82 1.45 -21.95
C LEU A 237 -2.76 1.11 -23.01
N THR A 238 -1.58 1.70 -22.90
CA THR A 238 -0.43 1.35 -23.76
C THR A 238 0.02 -0.10 -23.54
N ALA A 239 -0.10 -0.59 -22.30
CA ALA A 239 0.17 -1.98 -21.93
C ALA A 239 -0.74 -2.40 -20.76
N TYR A 240 -1.17 -3.66 -20.78
CA TYR A 240 -1.95 -4.28 -19.70
C TYR A 240 -1.00 -5.12 -18.84
N ASP A 241 -0.06 -4.45 -18.18
CA ASP A 241 0.78 -5.06 -17.17
C ASP A 241 0.11 -5.00 -15.78
N ASP A 242 0.66 -5.76 -14.82
CA ASP A 242 0.10 -5.87 -13.47
C ASP A 242 0.02 -4.49 -12.81
N HIS A 243 1.06 -3.67 -12.93
CA HIS A 243 1.17 -2.40 -12.23
C HIS A 243 0.13 -1.39 -12.70
N ALA A 244 -0.04 -1.27 -14.02
CA ALA A 244 -1.03 -0.36 -14.62
C ALA A 244 -2.46 -0.78 -14.27
N THR A 245 -2.77 -2.07 -14.42
CA THR A 245 -4.13 -2.58 -14.19
C THR A 245 -4.51 -2.58 -12.71
N ASP A 246 -3.56 -2.92 -11.82
CA ASP A 246 -3.78 -2.90 -10.37
C ASP A 246 -4.00 -1.48 -9.84
N ALA A 247 -3.25 -0.49 -10.33
CA ALA A 247 -3.46 0.92 -9.99
C ALA A 247 -4.83 1.42 -10.45
N VAL A 248 -5.22 1.15 -11.72
CA VAL A 248 -6.51 1.57 -12.27
C VAL A 248 -7.66 0.93 -11.50
N LEU A 249 -7.62 -0.38 -11.29
CA LEU A 249 -8.67 -1.11 -10.57
C LEU A 249 -8.80 -0.62 -9.12
N SER A 250 -7.68 -0.43 -8.43
CA SER A 250 -7.66 0.00 -7.02
C SER A 250 -8.18 1.43 -6.84
N ALA A 251 -7.91 2.35 -7.78
CA ALA A 251 -8.47 3.70 -7.73
C ALA A 251 -10.01 3.69 -7.88
N ALA A 252 -10.54 2.88 -8.80
CA ALA A 252 -11.98 2.68 -8.94
C ALA A 252 -12.61 2.05 -7.69
N TRP A 253 -11.92 1.06 -7.09
CA TRP A 253 -12.35 0.39 -5.87
C TRP A 253 -12.38 1.34 -4.66
N LEU A 254 -11.38 2.19 -4.48
CA LEU A 254 -11.37 3.21 -3.43
C LEU A 254 -12.59 4.13 -3.54
N ARG A 255 -12.87 4.62 -4.75
CA ARG A 255 -14.05 5.46 -5.03
C ARG A 255 -15.36 4.75 -4.66
N ALA A 256 -15.48 3.48 -5.01
CA ALA A 256 -16.69 2.68 -4.74
C ALA A 256 -16.90 2.41 -3.25
N ASN A 257 -15.84 2.41 -2.45
CA ASN A 257 -15.89 2.00 -1.04
C ASN A 257 -15.65 3.13 -0.04
N VAL A 258 -15.36 4.36 -0.47
CA VAL A 258 -15.03 5.48 0.42
C VAL A 258 -16.13 5.78 1.44
N ASP A 259 -17.40 5.59 1.10
CA ASP A 259 -18.55 5.91 1.97
C ASP A 259 -18.92 4.73 2.91
N ARG A 260 -18.22 3.61 2.84
CA ARG A 260 -18.41 2.44 3.71
C ARG A 260 -17.78 2.69 5.08
N ARG A 261 -18.66 2.95 6.09
CA ARG A 261 -18.23 3.31 7.45
C ARG A 261 -17.50 2.18 8.18
N ASP A 262 -17.88 0.93 7.95
CA ASP A 262 -17.25 -0.26 8.51
C ASP A 262 -15.77 -0.37 8.16
N LEU A 263 -15.37 0.10 6.97
CA LEU A 263 -13.97 0.11 6.54
C LEU A 263 -13.11 1.17 7.25
N TRP A 264 -13.73 2.26 7.74
CA TRP A 264 -13.04 3.31 8.48
C TRP A 264 -12.94 3.03 9.98
N GLN A 265 -13.81 2.16 10.49
CA GLN A 265 -13.89 1.77 11.89
C GLN A 265 -14.03 0.24 12.02
N PRO A 266 -13.06 -0.55 11.51
CA PRO A 266 -13.15 -2.00 11.59
C PRO A 266 -13.10 -2.45 13.05
N THR A 267 -13.88 -3.48 13.36
CA THR A 267 -14.08 -3.97 14.74
C THR A 267 -12.77 -4.40 15.41
N GLY A 268 -11.80 -4.91 14.62
CA GLY A 268 -10.50 -5.37 15.13
C GLY A 268 -9.48 -4.25 15.39
N LEU A 269 -9.77 -3.00 15.00
CA LEU A 269 -8.82 -1.89 15.09
C LEU A 269 -8.85 -1.22 16.47
N SER A 270 -8.16 -1.80 17.46
CA SER A 270 -7.92 -1.13 18.75
C SER A 270 -6.91 0.01 18.64
N ASP A 271 -6.87 0.92 19.63
CA ASP A 271 -5.90 2.03 19.65
C ASP A 271 -4.46 1.54 19.63
N ARG A 272 -4.17 0.43 20.28
CA ARG A 272 -2.83 -0.17 20.27
C ARG A 272 -2.45 -0.64 18.87
N ILE A 273 -3.34 -1.33 18.17
CA ILE A 273 -3.13 -1.79 16.79
C ILE A 273 -2.99 -0.58 15.87
N ARG A 274 -3.89 0.40 16.00
CA ARG A 274 -3.85 1.66 15.25
C ARG A 274 -2.48 2.31 15.29
N GLN A 275 -1.89 2.42 16.47
CA GLN A 275 -0.60 3.10 16.65
C GLN A 275 0.59 2.26 16.22
N SER A 276 0.53 0.93 16.36
CA SER A 276 1.67 0.05 16.11
C SER A 276 1.67 -0.63 14.75
N GLU A 277 0.62 -1.38 14.41
CA GLU A 277 0.57 -2.18 13.19
C GLU A 277 -0.15 -1.49 12.03
N GLY A 278 -1.03 -0.52 12.36
CA GLY A 278 -1.94 0.05 11.38
C GLY A 278 -3.01 -0.95 10.93
N TRP A 279 -3.62 -0.64 9.80
CA TRP A 279 -4.70 -1.46 9.23
C TRP A 279 -4.79 -1.28 7.72
N THR A 280 -5.06 -2.35 7.00
CA THR A 280 -5.31 -2.30 5.56
C THR A 280 -6.74 -1.85 5.31
N PHE A 281 -6.94 -0.74 4.60
CA PHE A 281 -8.27 -0.27 4.19
C PHE A 281 -8.93 -1.32 3.30
N GLY A 282 -10.16 -1.68 3.63
CA GLY A 282 -10.90 -2.76 2.96
C GLY A 282 -11.02 -4.05 3.78
N VAL A 283 -10.28 -4.17 4.87
CA VAL A 283 -10.47 -5.23 5.88
C VAL A 283 -11.45 -4.70 6.94
N ALA A 284 -12.64 -5.33 7.07
CA ALA A 284 -13.72 -4.94 7.99
C ALA A 284 -13.61 -5.65 9.35
#